data_e3877eb53a70d5fd828c9a986ae82313
#
_entry.id   e3877eb53a70d5fd828c9a986ae82313
#
_cell.length_a   1.000
_cell.length_b   1.000
_cell.length_c   1.000
_cell.angle_alpha   90.00
_cell.angle_beta   90.00
_cell.angle_gamma   90.00
#
_symmetry.space_group_name_H-M   'P 1'
#
loop_
_entity.id
_entity.type
_entity.pdbx_description
1 polymer ?
#
loop_
_entity_poly.entity_id
_entity_poly.type
_entity_poly.pdbx_seq_one_letter_code
_entity_poly.pdbx_strand_id
1 'polypeptide(L)'
;NDVGYRAVSLSDNYAMSAEALLQACDEYTKVVWICSPNNPTGNDMDRREMQKLLTEFKGIVVVDEAYGDFSELRPMRTFLNHFPRMIVLNTFSKAWASAGLRLGMAFASEEIIGLFNKVKYPYNVNMLTQEKARELLTDMPKIERWINEVRHERKHMVPCLMELPMVKYVYPSSANFLLVKVTDADAIYEYLVDKGIIV
;
A
#
# COMPACT_ATOMS: atom_id res chain seq x y z
N ASN A 1 -23.12 2.85 5.56
CA ASN A 1 -23.02 1.41 5.37
C ASN A 1 -23.02 0.74 6.73
N ASP A 2 -23.94 -0.15 6.94
CA ASP A 2 -24.12 -0.88 8.20
C ASP A 2 -23.24 -2.13 8.23
N VAL A 3 -21.93 -1.94 8.04
CA VAL A 3 -20.93 -3.01 8.00
C VAL A 3 -19.96 -2.84 9.15
N GLY A 4 -19.95 -3.81 10.05
CA GLY A 4 -18.96 -3.88 11.14
C GLY A 4 -17.58 -4.32 10.62
N TYR A 5 -16.53 -4.00 11.38
CA TYR A 5 -15.19 -4.51 11.13
C TYR A 5 -14.50 -4.94 12.43
N ARG A 6 -13.52 -5.81 12.30
CA ARG A 6 -12.61 -6.21 13.38
C ARG A 6 -11.19 -5.84 12.97
N ALA A 7 -10.51 -5.09 13.82
CA ALA A 7 -9.10 -4.79 13.64
C ALA A 7 -8.24 -5.89 14.32
N VAL A 8 -7.26 -6.40 13.59
CA VAL A 8 -6.26 -7.33 14.11
C VAL A 8 -4.93 -6.58 14.16
N SER A 9 -4.36 -6.47 15.35
CA SER A 9 -3.10 -5.75 15.53
C SER A 9 -1.93 -6.45 14.85
N LEU A 10 -1.05 -5.68 14.25
CA LEU A 10 0.26 -6.15 13.84
C LEU A 10 1.13 -6.41 15.08
N SER A 11 2.18 -7.19 14.93
CA SER A 11 3.18 -7.40 16.00
C SER A 11 3.98 -6.12 16.28
N ASP A 12 4.83 -6.14 17.31
CA ASP A 12 5.66 -4.99 17.69
C ASP A 12 6.62 -4.50 16.60
N ASN A 13 6.95 -5.36 15.64
CA ASN A 13 7.74 -5.01 14.45
C ASN A 13 6.87 -4.83 13.19
N TYR A 14 5.57 -4.63 13.37
CA TYR A 14 4.57 -4.40 12.33
C TYR A 14 4.38 -5.55 11.34
N ALA A 15 4.72 -6.78 11.72
CA ALA A 15 4.43 -7.96 10.91
C ALA A 15 2.96 -8.41 11.08
N MET A 16 2.35 -8.85 9.98
CA MET A 16 1.03 -9.49 10.04
C MET A 16 1.15 -10.97 10.43
N SER A 17 0.10 -11.51 11.02
CA SER A 17 -0.09 -12.95 11.24
C SER A 17 -1.35 -13.43 10.53
N ALA A 18 -1.19 -14.35 9.59
CA ALA A 18 -2.33 -14.99 8.93
C ALA A 18 -3.19 -15.75 9.93
N GLU A 19 -2.57 -16.40 10.90
CA GLU A 19 -3.26 -17.14 11.94
C GLU A 19 -4.17 -16.23 12.78
N ALA A 20 -3.64 -15.09 13.25
CA ALA A 20 -4.42 -14.11 14.02
C ALA A 20 -5.59 -13.55 13.20
N LEU A 21 -5.37 -13.27 11.91
CA LEU A 21 -6.43 -12.83 11.01
C LEU A 21 -7.51 -13.91 10.83
N LEU A 22 -7.11 -15.16 10.60
CA LEU A 22 -8.05 -16.28 10.42
C LEU A 22 -8.85 -16.57 11.71
N GLN A 23 -8.21 -16.49 12.88
CA GLN A 23 -8.89 -16.64 14.17
C GLN A 23 -9.90 -15.51 14.46
N ALA A 24 -9.66 -14.30 13.95
CA ALA A 24 -10.57 -13.18 14.07
C ALA A 24 -11.77 -13.27 13.10
N CYS A 25 -11.70 -14.13 12.09
CA CYS A 25 -12.78 -14.36 11.13
C CYS A 25 -13.87 -15.29 11.69
N ASP A 26 -15.09 -15.06 11.25
CA ASP A 26 -16.25 -15.91 11.51
C ASP A 26 -17.05 -16.14 10.21
N GLU A 27 -18.22 -16.80 10.32
CA GLU A 27 -19.11 -17.07 9.17
C GLU A 27 -19.66 -15.81 8.49
N TYR A 28 -19.68 -14.67 9.19
CA TYR A 28 -20.13 -13.38 8.69
C TYR A 28 -19.02 -12.58 8.04
N THR A 29 -17.75 -12.94 8.26
CA THR A 29 -16.61 -12.26 7.69
C THR A 29 -16.51 -12.53 6.19
N LYS A 30 -16.69 -11.51 5.36
CA LYS A 30 -16.71 -11.64 3.89
C LYS A 30 -15.43 -11.13 3.24
N VAL A 31 -14.74 -10.18 3.89
CA VAL A 31 -13.58 -9.51 3.34
C VAL A 31 -12.49 -9.37 4.41
N VAL A 32 -11.26 -9.70 4.05
CA VAL A 32 -10.05 -9.34 4.82
C VAL A 32 -9.26 -8.31 4.00
N TRP A 33 -8.79 -7.26 4.67
CA TRP A 33 -8.05 -6.17 4.03
C TRP A 33 -6.61 -6.12 4.56
N ILE A 34 -5.63 -6.11 3.64
CA ILE A 34 -4.20 -6.03 3.94
C ILE A 34 -3.60 -4.87 3.16
N CYS A 35 -2.77 -4.05 3.80
CA CYS A 35 -1.98 -3.02 3.14
C CYS A 35 -0.51 -3.48 3.08
N SER A 36 0.08 -3.54 1.86
CA SER A 36 1.47 -3.97 1.66
C SER A 36 2.06 -3.32 0.39
N PRO A 37 3.03 -2.40 0.52
CA PRO A 37 3.62 -1.87 1.75
C PRO A 37 2.61 -1.15 2.64
N ASN A 38 2.74 -1.32 3.96
CA ASN A 38 1.78 -0.77 4.91
C ASN A 38 1.99 0.73 5.16
N ASN A 39 0.92 1.46 5.33
CA ASN A 39 0.94 2.86 5.78
C ASN A 39 0.32 2.92 7.19
N PRO A 40 1.02 3.46 8.21
CA PRO A 40 2.20 4.33 8.13
C PRO A 40 3.56 3.64 8.35
N THR A 41 3.64 2.31 8.45
CA THR A 41 4.84 1.61 8.90
C THR A 41 5.87 1.38 7.79
N GLY A 42 5.46 1.40 6.52
CA GLY A 42 6.31 1.34 5.33
C GLY A 42 6.73 -0.08 4.91
N ASN A 43 6.60 -1.08 5.77
CA ASN A 43 7.06 -2.43 5.52
C ASN A 43 6.14 -3.22 4.56
N ASP A 44 6.74 -4.10 3.78
CA ASP A 44 6.01 -5.17 3.09
C ASP A 44 5.51 -6.20 4.12
N MET A 45 4.33 -6.77 3.87
CA MET A 45 3.86 -7.94 4.61
C MET A 45 4.52 -9.21 4.09
N ASP A 46 4.78 -10.15 5.01
CA ASP A 46 5.43 -11.43 4.65
C ASP A 46 4.61 -12.21 3.64
N ARG A 47 5.26 -12.65 2.57
CA ARG A 47 4.60 -13.36 1.44
C ARG A 47 4.05 -14.71 1.83
N ARG A 48 4.65 -15.41 2.80
CA ARG A 48 4.17 -16.72 3.27
C ARG A 48 2.91 -16.54 4.09
N GLU A 49 2.86 -15.53 4.95
CA GLU A 49 1.67 -15.17 5.72
C GLU A 49 0.51 -14.76 4.78
N MET A 50 0.80 -13.92 3.78
CA MET A 50 -0.21 -13.54 2.78
C MET A 50 -0.71 -14.76 2.00
N GLN A 51 0.17 -15.66 1.59
CA GLN A 51 -0.19 -16.88 0.86
C GLN A 51 -1.03 -17.84 1.72
N LYS A 52 -0.67 -18.01 3.00
CA LYS A 52 -1.47 -18.79 3.96
C LYS A 52 -2.88 -18.23 4.06
N LEU A 53 -3.02 -16.93 4.30
CA LEU A 53 -4.32 -16.27 4.38
C LEU A 53 -5.13 -16.44 3.09
N LEU A 54 -4.54 -16.20 1.92
CA LEU A 54 -5.19 -16.35 0.60
C LEU A 54 -5.66 -17.78 0.33
N THR A 55 -4.98 -18.77 0.88
CA THR A 55 -5.32 -20.19 0.72
C THR A 55 -6.45 -20.62 1.67
N GLU A 56 -6.37 -20.21 2.93
CA GLU A 56 -7.24 -20.71 3.99
C GLU A 56 -8.54 -19.90 4.14
N PHE A 57 -8.49 -18.58 3.93
CA PHE A 57 -9.69 -17.74 4.01
C PHE A 57 -10.63 -17.96 2.82
N LYS A 58 -11.92 -18.17 3.10
CA LYS A 58 -12.92 -18.52 2.07
C LYS A 58 -13.62 -17.30 1.43
N GLY A 59 -13.44 -16.11 2.01
CA GLY A 59 -13.96 -14.85 1.49
C GLY A 59 -13.00 -14.16 0.53
N ILE A 60 -13.17 -12.87 0.35
CA ILE A 60 -12.35 -12.02 -0.51
C ILE A 60 -11.19 -11.43 0.31
N VAL A 61 -9.98 -11.51 -0.20
CA VAL A 61 -8.82 -10.81 0.36
C VAL A 61 -8.48 -9.63 -0.53
N VAL A 62 -8.53 -8.43 0.04
CA VAL A 62 -8.10 -7.20 -0.64
C VAL A 62 -6.67 -6.90 -0.21
N VAL A 63 -5.77 -6.79 -1.17
CA VAL A 63 -4.39 -6.37 -0.98
C VAL A 63 -4.21 -4.96 -1.54
N ASP A 64 -4.04 -4.00 -0.64
CA ASP A 64 -3.79 -2.61 -1.01
C ASP A 64 -2.30 -2.41 -1.27
N GLU A 65 -1.93 -2.35 -2.55
CA GLU A 65 -0.58 -2.07 -3.04
C GLU A 65 -0.44 -0.61 -3.51
N ALA A 66 -1.09 0.37 -2.84
CA ALA A 66 -0.95 1.78 -3.23
C ALA A 66 0.51 2.26 -3.24
N TYR A 67 1.37 1.64 -2.45
CA TYR A 67 2.83 1.87 -2.42
C TYR A 67 3.63 0.74 -3.07
N GLY A 68 2.97 -0.25 -3.67
CA GLY A 68 3.58 -1.48 -4.20
C GLY A 68 4.63 -1.25 -5.29
N ASP A 69 4.49 -0.19 -6.09
CA ASP A 69 5.46 0.15 -7.13
C ASP A 69 6.84 0.56 -6.55
N PHE A 70 6.91 0.97 -5.28
CA PHE A 70 8.18 1.24 -4.58
C PHE A 70 8.80 0.00 -3.93
N SER A 71 8.07 -1.10 -3.80
CA SER A 71 8.58 -2.37 -3.28
C SER A 71 9.49 -3.06 -4.31
N GLU A 72 10.47 -3.82 -3.82
CA GLU A 72 11.31 -4.68 -4.64
C GLU A 72 10.68 -6.07 -4.82
N LEU A 73 9.58 -6.34 -4.11
CA LEU A 73 8.85 -7.61 -4.22
C LEU A 73 8.01 -7.65 -5.50
N ARG A 74 7.83 -8.84 -6.03
CA ARG A 74 6.94 -9.07 -7.17
C ARG A 74 5.49 -8.69 -6.81
N PRO A 75 4.80 -7.86 -7.62
CA PRO A 75 3.44 -7.40 -7.33
C PRO A 75 2.43 -8.55 -7.17
N MET A 76 1.50 -8.44 -6.22
CA MET A 76 0.49 -9.48 -5.96
C MET A 76 -0.44 -9.71 -7.14
N ARG A 77 -0.69 -8.70 -7.98
CA ARG A 77 -1.49 -8.85 -9.20
C ARG A 77 -0.97 -9.96 -10.14
N THR A 78 0.32 -10.32 -10.07
CA THR A 78 0.89 -11.40 -10.90
C THR A 78 0.50 -12.80 -10.42
N PHE A 79 -0.16 -12.91 -9.25
CA PHE A 79 -0.61 -14.17 -8.68
C PHE A 79 -2.14 -14.36 -8.74
N LEU A 80 -2.86 -13.49 -9.43
CA LEU A 80 -4.34 -13.54 -9.52
C LEU A 80 -4.86 -14.89 -10.05
N ASN A 81 -4.16 -15.51 -10.99
CA ASN A 81 -4.55 -16.82 -11.51
C ASN A 81 -4.50 -17.94 -10.46
N HIS A 82 -3.72 -17.78 -9.40
CA HIS A 82 -3.61 -18.74 -8.29
C HIS A 82 -4.62 -18.45 -7.17
N PHE A 83 -5.05 -17.18 -7.05
CA PHE A 83 -5.92 -16.71 -5.99
C PHE A 83 -7.12 -15.93 -6.57
N PRO A 84 -8.14 -16.62 -7.13
CA PRO A 84 -9.26 -15.97 -7.84
C PRO A 84 -10.14 -15.08 -6.93
N ARG A 85 -10.04 -15.22 -5.60
CA ARG A 85 -10.73 -14.38 -4.61
C ARG A 85 -9.87 -13.23 -4.07
N MET A 86 -8.72 -12.97 -4.68
CA MET A 86 -7.89 -11.82 -4.35
C MET A 86 -8.27 -10.63 -5.20
N ILE A 87 -8.29 -9.45 -4.58
CA ILE A 87 -8.36 -8.15 -5.24
C ILE A 87 -7.09 -7.41 -4.90
N VAL A 88 -6.39 -6.89 -5.89
CA VAL A 88 -5.20 -6.04 -5.67
C VAL A 88 -5.55 -4.62 -6.08
N LEU A 89 -5.34 -3.67 -5.17
CA LEU A 89 -5.52 -2.25 -5.44
C LEU A 89 -4.19 -1.58 -5.72
N ASN A 90 -4.18 -0.63 -6.63
CA ASN A 90 -3.03 0.24 -6.91
C ASN A 90 -3.53 1.64 -7.30
N THR A 91 -2.63 2.62 -7.42
CA THR A 91 -3.02 4.01 -7.67
C THR A 91 -1.98 4.78 -8.49
N PHE A 92 -2.44 5.72 -9.29
CA PHE A 92 -1.59 6.73 -9.93
C PHE A 92 -1.12 7.82 -8.97
N SER A 93 -1.65 7.86 -7.74
CA SER A 93 -1.40 8.96 -6.79
C SER A 93 0.00 8.98 -6.21
N LYS A 94 0.70 7.86 -6.17
CA LYS A 94 2.00 7.68 -5.46
C LYS A 94 3.16 7.60 -6.43
N ALA A 95 3.55 6.42 -6.86
CA ALA A 95 4.71 6.20 -7.74
C ALA A 95 4.59 6.90 -9.10
N TRP A 96 3.38 7.13 -9.58
CA TRP A 96 3.10 7.83 -10.84
C TRP A 96 3.02 9.35 -10.70
N ALA A 97 3.31 9.90 -9.51
CA ALA A 97 3.30 11.36 -9.20
C ALA A 97 2.03 12.09 -9.66
N SER A 98 0.88 11.41 -9.65
CA SER A 98 -0.35 11.90 -10.27
C SER A 98 -1.55 11.90 -9.31
N ALA A 99 -1.32 12.31 -8.05
CA ALA A 99 -2.37 12.36 -7.02
C ALA A 99 -3.59 13.22 -7.42
N GLY A 100 -3.36 14.30 -8.19
CA GLY A 100 -4.41 15.17 -8.70
C GLY A 100 -5.38 14.52 -9.70
N LEU A 101 -4.98 13.41 -10.34
CA LEU A 101 -5.85 12.69 -11.27
C LEU A 101 -6.98 11.93 -10.58
N ARG A 102 -6.88 11.67 -9.27
CA ARG A 102 -7.85 10.86 -8.50
C ARG A 102 -8.16 9.51 -9.16
N LEU A 103 -7.13 8.83 -9.68
CA LEU A 103 -7.24 7.58 -10.41
C LEU A 103 -6.60 6.42 -9.62
N GLY A 104 -7.40 5.39 -9.38
CA GLY A 104 -6.99 4.11 -8.82
C GLY A 104 -7.31 2.95 -9.76
N MET A 105 -6.74 1.81 -9.48
CA MET A 105 -6.90 0.57 -10.23
C MET A 105 -7.25 -0.58 -9.30
N ALA A 106 -8.10 -1.48 -9.75
CA ALA A 106 -8.35 -2.76 -9.11
C ALA A 106 -8.08 -3.89 -10.10
N PHE A 107 -7.29 -4.86 -9.68
CA PHE A 107 -6.96 -6.07 -10.42
C PHE A 107 -7.59 -7.25 -9.68
N ALA A 108 -8.41 -8.04 -10.37
CA ALA A 108 -9.09 -9.20 -9.80
C ALA A 108 -9.46 -10.19 -10.91
N SER A 109 -10.11 -11.31 -10.54
CA SER A 109 -10.69 -12.23 -11.53
C SER A 109 -11.77 -11.54 -12.37
N GLU A 110 -12.02 -12.05 -13.58
CA GLU A 110 -13.07 -11.55 -14.48
C GLU A 110 -14.44 -11.51 -13.79
N GLU A 111 -14.75 -12.50 -12.95
CA GLU A 111 -15.98 -12.57 -12.20
C GLU A 111 -16.13 -11.34 -11.26
N ILE A 112 -15.10 -11.05 -10.46
CA ILE A 112 -15.10 -9.90 -9.53
C ILE A 112 -15.16 -8.58 -10.31
N ILE A 113 -14.39 -8.43 -11.38
CA ILE A 113 -14.42 -7.23 -12.23
C ILE A 113 -15.80 -7.06 -12.89
N GLY A 114 -16.44 -8.18 -13.28
CA GLY A 114 -17.80 -8.16 -13.78
C GLY A 114 -18.81 -7.61 -12.77
N LEU A 115 -18.66 -7.96 -11.48
CA LEU A 115 -19.48 -7.41 -10.41
C LEU A 115 -19.21 -5.91 -10.20
N PHE A 116 -17.94 -5.48 -10.20
CA PHE A 116 -17.60 -4.05 -10.11
C PHE A 116 -18.21 -3.25 -11.23
N ASN A 117 -18.19 -3.76 -12.46
CA ASN A 117 -18.78 -3.09 -13.60
C ASN A 117 -20.31 -2.94 -13.51
N LYS A 118 -21.00 -3.82 -12.77
CA LYS A 118 -22.45 -3.69 -12.54
C LYS A 118 -22.81 -2.61 -11.52
N VAL A 119 -21.91 -2.29 -10.58
CA VAL A 119 -22.22 -1.39 -9.46
C VAL A 119 -21.48 -0.05 -9.52
N LYS A 120 -20.40 0.06 -10.30
CA LYS A 120 -19.68 1.32 -10.47
C LYS A 120 -20.52 2.37 -11.20
N TYR A 121 -20.27 3.65 -10.93
CA TYR A 121 -20.85 4.72 -11.71
C TYR A 121 -20.39 4.65 -13.18
N PRO A 122 -21.27 4.87 -14.17
CA PRO A 122 -20.92 4.76 -15.59
C PRO A 122 -19.83 5.74 -16.02
N TYR A 123 -19.79 6.94 -15.43
CA TYR A 123 -18.84 8.02 -15.75
C TYR A 123 -17.87 8.31 -14.60
N ASN A 124 -17.36 7.26 -13.95
CA ASN A 124 -16.51 7.37 -12.77
C ASN A 124 -15.13 7.98 -13.04
N VAL A 125 -14.66 7.99 -14.29
CA VAL A 125 -13.39 8.60 -14.70
C VAL A 125 -13.66 9.59 -15.84
N ASN A 126 -13.38 10.86 -15.62
CA ASN A 126 -13.60 11.91 -16.63
C ASN A 126 -12.56 11.83 -17.77
N MET A 127 -12.86 12.49 -18.90
CA MET A 127 -12.04 12.43 -20.13
C MET A 127 -10.61 12.94 -19.90
N LEU A 128 -10.43 14.06 -19.19
CA LEU A 128 -9.09 14.63 -18.93
C LEU A 128 -8.22 13.69 -18.11
N THR A 129 -8.82 13.02 -17.11
CA THR A 129 -8.12 12.00 -16.32
C THR A 129 -7.71 10.80 -17.19
N GLN A 130 -8.59 10.35 -18.09
CA GLN A 130 -8.28 9.25 -19.01
C GLN A 130 -7.15 9.63 -19.99
N GLU A 131 -7.21 10.82 -20.56
CA GLU A 131 -6.20 11.33 -21.49
C GLU A 131 -4.82 11.42 -20.80
N LYS A 132 -4.78 12.03 -19.61
CA LYS A 132 -3.53 12.14 -18.85
C LYS A 132 -2.98 10.79 -18.39
N ALA A 133 -3.85 9.85 -17.99
CA ALA A 133 -3.43 8.50 -17.65
C ALA A 133 -2.80 7.77 -18.85
N ARG A 134 -3.39 7.93 -20.05
CA ARG A 134 -2.84 7.36 -21.29
C ARG A 134 -1.45 7.93 -21.60
N GLU A 135 -1.28 9.25 -21.48
CA GLU A 135 0.03 9.91 -21.64
C GLU A 135 1.08 9.31 -20.70
N LEU A 136 0.75 9.16 -19.41
CA LEU A 136 1.67 8.56 -18.42
C LEU A 136 2.05 7.12 -18.78
N LEU A 137 1.10 6.32 -19.26
CA LEU A 137 1.34 4.93 -19.67
C LEU A 137 2.25 4.81 -20.91
N THR A 138 2.41 5.86 -21.71
CA THR A 138 3.32 5.87 -22.87
C THR A 138 4.76 6.15 -22.49
N ASP A 139 5.05 6.66 -21.28
CA ASP A 139 6.39 7.03 -20.83
C ASP A 139 6.82 6.23 -19.58
N MET A 140 6.74 4.92 -19.68
CA MET A 140 7.16 4.00 -18.62
C MET A 140 8.61 4.20 -18.16
N PRO A 141 9.60 4.49 -19.06
CA PRO A 141 10.96 4.73 -18.62
C PRO A 141 11.09 5.93 -17.66
N LYS A 142 10.27 6.96 -17.81
CA LYS A 142 10.22 8.10 -16.89
C LYS A 142 9.69 7.70 -15.51
N ILE A 143 8.62 6.91 -15.47
CA ILE A 143 8.03 6.43 -14.22
C ILE A 143 9.02 5.53 -13.47
N GLU A 144 9.66 4.59 -14.17
CA GLU A 144 10.67 3.70 -13.61
C GLU A 144 11.87 4.47 -13.04
N ARG A 145 12.31 5.53 -13.71
CA ARG A 145 13.37 6.40 -13.20
C ARG A 145 12.96 7.07 -11.89
N TRP A 146 11.77 7.66 -11.80
CA TRP A 146 11.27 8.27 -10.56
C TRP A 146 11.17 7.25 -9.41
N ILE A 147 10.66 6.06 -9.68
CA ILE A 147 10.60 4.99 -8.69
C ILE A 147 12.00 4.65 -8.17
N ASN A 148 12.97 4.52 -9.09
CA ASN A 148 14.34 4.18 -8.73
C ASN A 148 15.04 5.31 -7.97
N GLU A 149 14.80 6.58 -8.31
CA GLU A 149 15.27 7.75 -7.57
C GLU A 149 14.74 7.71 -6.12
N VAL A 150 13.44 7.51 -5.94
CA VAL A 150 12.84 7.41 -4.60
C VAL A 150 13.42 6.24 -3.80
N ARG A 151 13.59 5.07 -4.43
CA ARG A 151 14.21 3.89 -3.78
C ARG A 151 15.65 4.17 -3.36
N HIS A 152 16.41 4.87 -4.20
CA HIS A 152 17.79 5.28 -3.91
C HIS A 152 17.83 6.23 -2.72
N GLU A 153 17.07 7.31 -2.76
CA GLU A 153 17.03 8.31 -1.69
C GLU A 153 16.55 7.70 -0.37
N ARG A 154 15.55 6.84 -0.39
CA ARG A 154 15.13 6.11 0.80
C ARG A 154 16.29 5.33 1.45
N LYS A 155 17.08 4.61 0.64
CA LYS A 155 18.24 3.86 1.15
C LYS A 155 19.33 4.78 1.69
N HIS A 156 19.54 5.94 1.05
CA HIS A 156 20.52 6.94 1.48
C HIS A 156 20.09 7.66 2.77
N MET A 157 18.81 7.96 2.91
CA MET A 157 18.30 8.69 4.10
C MET A 157 18.42 7.88 5.40
N VAL A 158 18.34 6.55 5.36
CA VAL A 158 18.37 5.71 6.57
C VAL A 158 19.63 5.94 7.40
N PRO A 159 20.86 5.79 6.87
CA PRO A 159 22.07 6.07 7.65
C PRO A 159 22.17 7.52 8.11
N CYS A 160 21.78 8.49 7.25
CA CYS A 160 21.79 9.91 7.63
C CYS A 160 20.87 10.20 8.84
N LEU A 161 19.68 9.59 8.86
CA LEU A 161 18.75 9.74 9.99
C LEU A 161 19.30 9.07 11.26
N MET A 162 19.94 7.92 11.14
CA MET A 162 20.53 7.20 12.28
C MET A 162 21.71 7.92 12.95
N GLU A 163 22.35 8.87 12.25
CA GLU A 163 23.40 9.72 12.82
C GLU A 163 22.84 10.84 13.72
N LEU A 164 21.55 11.14 13.65
CA LEU A 164 20.91 12.19 14.43
C LEU A 164 20.69 11.72 15.88
N PRO A 165 21.11 12.51 16.91
CA PRO A 165 21.09 12.07 18.33
C PRO A 165 19.66 11.85 18.87
N MET A 166 18.63 12.44 18.27
CA MET A 166 17.24 12.26 18.65
C MET A 166 16.63 11.00 18.04
N VAL A 167 17.23 10.38 17.02
CA VAL A 167 16.71 9.20 16.34
C VAL A 167 17.08 7.95 17.10
N LYS A 168 16.08 7.15 17.49
CA LYS A 168 16.26 5.87 18.19
C LYS A 168 16.28 4.69 17.23
N TYR A 169 15.45 4.76 16.19
CA TYR A 169 15.31 3.68 15.22
C TYR A 169 14.63 4.16 13.95
N VAL A 170 15.07 3.67 12.80
CA VAL A 170 14.41 3.85 11.50
C VAL A 170 13.87 2.50 11.07
N TYR A 171 12.55 2.40 10.95
CA TYR A 171 11.89 1.15 10.54
C TYR A 171 12.15 0.85 9.06
N PRO A 172 12.34 -0.43 8.69
CA PRO A 172 12.43 -0.83 7.29
C PRO A 172 11.22 -0.38 6.48
N SER A 173 11.44 0.16 5.29
CA SER A 173 10.37 0.62 4.43
C SER A 173 10.57 0.17 2.98
N SER A 174 9.47 -0.21 2.35
CA SER A 174 9.32 -0.46 0.91
C SER A 174 8.41 0.59 0.25
N ALA A 175 8.03 1.64 0.99
CA ALA A 175 7.22 2.77 0.50
C ALA A 175 8.10 3.98 0.12
N ASN A 176 7.48 5.12 -0.17
CA ASN A 176 8.16 6.39 -0.40
C ASN A 176 8.25 7.28 0.86
N PHE A 177 8.20 6.67 2.02
CA PHE A 177 8.35 7.31 3.32
C PHE A 177 9.07 6.39 4.30
N LEU A 178 9.55 6.94 5.41
CA LEU A 178 10.20 6.22 6.50
C LEU A 178 9.44 6.49 7.81
N LEU A 179 9.18 5.43 8.58
CA LEU A 179 8.76 5.56 9.96
C LEU A 179 10.00 5.65 10.85
N VAL A 180 10.13 6.72 11.62
CA VAL A 180 11.29 7.01 12.45
C VAL A 180 10.87 7.12 13.90
N LYS A 181 11.46 6.30 14.77
CA LYS A 181 11.28 6.41 16.22
C LYS A 181 12.28 7.40 16.78
N VAL A 182 11.78 8.45 17.43
CA VAL A 182 12.57 9.54 17.97
C VAL A 182 12.38 9.67 19.49
N THR A 183 13.14 10.55 20.13
CA THR A 183 13.05 10.80 21.57
C THR A 183 11.79 11.55 21.97
N ASP A 184 11.41 12.55 21.17
CA ASP A 184 10.24 13.42 21.38
C ASP A 184 9.65 13.78 20.02
N ALA A 185 8.59 13.07 19.63
CA ALA A 185 7.99 13.23 18.30
C ALA A 185 7.23 14.56 18.18
N ASP A 186 6.56 15.00 19.25
CA ASP A 186 5.74 16.21 19.24
C ASP A 186 6.65 17.45 19.10
N ALA A 187 7.72 17.54 19.91
CA ALA A 187 8.67 18.65 19.82
C ALA A 187 9.39 18.71 18.47
N ILE A 188 9.71 17.56 17.86
CA ILE A 188 10.33 17.52 16.52
C ILE A 188 9.32 17.95 15.45
N TYR A 189 8.09 17.50 15.55
CA TYR A 189 7.02 17.90 14.62
C TYR A 189 6.79 19.42 14.68
N GLU A 190 6.62 20.00 15.87
CA GLU A 190 6.45 21.45 16.05
C GLU A 190 7.65 22.24 15.48
N TYR A 191 8.89 21.79 15.77
CA TYR A 191 10.09 22.40 15.21
C TYR A 191 10.11 22.39 13.69
N LEU A 192 9.74 21.27 13.07
CA LEU A 192 9.70 21.14 11.59
C LEU A 192 8.62 22.03 10.98
N VAL A 193 7.43 22.09 11.60
CA VAL A 193 6.34 22.98 11.17
C VAL A 193 6.78 24.44 11.22
N ASP A 194 7.45 24.85 12.30
CA ASP A 194 7.99 26.22 12.43
C ASP A 194 9.04 26.55 11.35
N LYS A 195 9.71 25.54 10.79
CA LYS A 195 10.64 25.68 9.65
C LYS A 195 9.96 25.55 8.28
N GLY A 196 8.62 25.39 8.26
CA GLY A 196 7.86 25.21 7.02
C GLY A 196 7.97 23.81 6.42
N ILE A 197 8.40 22.82 7.21
CA ILE A 197 8.54 21.42 6.81
C ILE A 197 7.38 20.63 7.41
N ILE A 198 6.56 20.03 6.54
CA ILE A 198 5.44 19.17 6.93
C ILE A 198 5.86 17.71 6.77
N VAL A 199 5.73 16.93 7.83
CA VAL A 199 6.06 15.49 7.87
C VAL A 199 4.87 14.67 8.34
#